data_fa73ae23eeb948cc9a0aad23fc0b19b9
#
_entry.id   fa73ae23eeb948cc9a0aad23fc0b19b9
#
_cell.length_a   1.000
_cell.length_b   1.000
_cell.length_c   1.000
_cell.angle_alpha   90.00
_cell.angle_beta   90.00
_cell.angle_gamma   90.00
#
_symmetry.space_group_name_H-M   'P 1'
#
loop_
_entity.id
_entity.type
_entity.pdbx_description
1 polymer ?
#
loop_
_entity_poly.entity_id
_entity_poly.type
_entity_poly.pdbx_seq_one_letter_code
_entity_poly.pdbx_strand_id
1 'polypeptide(L)'
;MSDNAWLVVIDMQVIFGEPGSAWCTPGYPEVEKQIARLAPEFGDRVVFTRFIAPEHPQGAWVPYYELWPFALVPPTDRLYDLTPTFRQPQHPVVSRTTFGKWDDELAGILGPDATMVLTGVSTDCCVISTALAAAD
;
A
#
# COMPACT_ATOMS: atom_id res chain seq x y z
N MET A 1 -2.21 22.40 -5.11
CA MET A 1 -2.55 21.21 -5.90
C MET A 1 -3.95 21.30 -6.45
N SER A 2 -4.22 20.61 -7.55
CA SER A 2 -5.56 20.62 -8.13
C SER A 2 -6.58 19.92 -7.21
N ASP A 3 -7.86 20.32 -7.33
CA ASP A 3 -8.92 19.78 -6.47
C ASP A 3 -9.20 18.29 -6.71
N ASN A 4 -8.69 17.72 -7.81
CA ASN A 4 -8.83 16.30 -8.13
C ASN A 4 -7.55 15.49 -7.91
N ALA A 5 -6.56 16.05 -7.21
CA ALA A 5 -5.35 15.33 -6.85
C ALA A 5 -5.61 14.44 -5.63
N TRP A 6 -5.27 13.18 -5.76
CA TRP A 6 -5.38 12.19 -4.69
C TRP A 6 -4.01 11.69 -4.26
N LEU A 7 -3.81 11.60 -2.97
CA LEU A 7 -2.65 10.95 -2.40
C LEU A 7 -2.96 9.47 -2.21
N VAL A 8 -2.21 8.63 -2.90
CA VAL A 8 -2.30 7.16 -2.76
C VAL A 8 -1.09 6.70 -1.98
N VAL A 9 -1.33 6.18 -0.79
CA VAL A 9 -0.28 5.73 0.14
C VAL A 9 -0.18 4.22 0.06
N ILE A 10 0.85 3.75 -0.62
CA ILE A 10 1.03 2.34 -0.96
C ILE A 10 1.72 1.60 0.19
N ASP A 11 1.00 0.63 0.76
CA ASP A 11 1.53 -0.44 1.61
C ASP A 11 2.41 0.01 2.79
N MET A 12 2.02 1.10 3.45
CA MET A 12 2.73 1.58 4.64
C MET A 12 2.31 0.78 5.87
N GLN A 13 2.79 -0.46 5.92
CA GLN A 13 2.38 -1.50 6.85
C GLN A 13 3.51 -1.94 7.77
N VAL A 14 3.13 -2.54 8.90
CA VAL A 14 4.09 -3.08 9.89
C VAL A 14 5.07 -4.04 9.24
N ILE A 15 4.60 -4.94 8.37
CA ILE A 15 5.45 -5.94 7.71
C ILE A 15 6.59 -5.32 6.89
N PHE A 16 6.40 -4.11 6.37
CA PHE A 16 7.40 -3.40 5.56
C PHE A 16 8.17 -2.34 6.34
N GLY A 17 7.74 -1.99 7.54
CA GLY A 17 8.31 -0.89 8.31
C GLY A 17 9.00 -1.28 9.60
N GLU A 18 8.67 -2.42 10.17
CA GLU A 18 9.24 -2.84 11.45
C GLU A 18 10.65 -3.43 11.23
N PRO A 19 11.67 -2.95 11.97
CA PRO A 19 13.05 -3.39 11.74
C PRO A 19 13.28 -4.90 11.87
N GLY A 20 12.47 -5.59 12.67
CA GLY A 20 12.56 -7.05 12.82
C GLY A 20 11.92 -7.85 11.71
N SER A 21 11.19 -7.22 10.80
CA SER A 21 10.55 -7.92 9.69
C SER A 21 11.54 -8.29 8.61
N ALA A 22 11.41 -9.51 8.05
CA ALA A 22 12.23 -9.94 6.92
C ALA A 22 11.97 -9.10 5.66
N TRP A 23 10.82 -8.44 5.58
CA TRP A 23 10.45 -7.55 4.46
C TRP A 23 10.60 -6.07 4.81
N CYS A 24 11.34 -5.72 5.85
CA CYS A 24 11.56 -4.33 6.21
C CYS A 24 12.22 -3.57 5.05
N THR A 25 11.60 -2.47 4.65
CA THR A 25 12.09 -1.64 3.55
C THR A 25 13.12 -0.62 4.07
N PRO A 26 14.33 -0.58 3.50
CA PRO A 26 15.29 0.48 3.85
C PRO A 26 14.71 1.87 3.61
N GLY A 27 14.93 2.77 4.55
CA GLY A 27 14.43 4.15 4.44
C GLY A 27 12.97 4.33 4.81
N TYR A 28 12.30 3.31 5.32
CA TYR A 28 10.88 3.40 5.70
C TYR A 28 10.57 4.58 6.62
N PRO A 29 11.33 4.84 7.71
CA PRO A 29 11.02 5.95 8.60
C PRO A 29 11.04 7.33 7.91
N GLU A 30 11.94 7.53 6.97
CA GLU A 30 12.02 8.78 6.20
C GLU A 30 10.83 8.93 5.27
N VAL A 31 10.44 7.86 4.59
CA VAL A 31 9.25 7.84 3.74
C VAL A 31 8.00 8.13 4.57
N GLU A 32 7.87 7.50 5.73
CA GLU A 32 6.75 7.72 6.64
C GLU A 32 6.63 9.18 7.05
N LYS A 33 7.74 9.83 7.41
CA LYS A 33 7.75 11.24 7.77
C LYS A 33 7.32 12.14 6.61
N GLN A 34 7.79 11.87 5.41
CA GLN A 34 7.44 12.65 4.23
C GLN A 34 5.95 12.54 3.92
N ILE A 35 5.40 11.33 3.98
CA ILE A 35 3.97 11.11 3.75
C ILE A 35 3.14 11.80 4.82
N ALA A 36 3.55 11.71 6.09
CA ALA A 36 2.84 12.36 7.19
C ALA A 36 2.78 13.89 7.04
N ARG A 37 3.81 14.48 6.45
CA ARG A 37 3.82 15.93 6.13
C ARG A 37 2.92 16.27 4.96
N LEU A 38 2.85 15.38 3.98
CA LEU A 38 2.14 15.62 2.73
C LEU A 38 0.65 15.39 2.86
N ALA A 39 0.23 14.37 3.60
CA ALA A 39 -1.16 13.94 3.68
C ALA A 39 -2.16 15.04 4.05
N PRO A 40 -1.88 15.92 5.03
CA PRO A 40 -2.84 16.97 5.38
C PRO A 40 -3.20 17.92 4.22
N GLU A 41 -2.31 18.08 3.24
CA GLU A 41 -2.57 18.94 2.09
C GLU A 41 -3.63 18.39 1.14
N PHE A 42 -3.93 17.07 1.25
CA PHE A 42 -4.94 16.42 0.42
C PHE A 42 -6.32 16.35 1.09
N GLY A 43 -6.42 16.68 2.37
CA GLY A 43 -7.70 16.62 3.09
C GLY A 43 -8.30 15.22 3.04
N ASP A 44 -9.51 15.11 2.48
CA ASP A 44 -10.21 13.83 2.37
C ASP A 44 -9.76 12.98 1.18
N ARG A 45 -8.92 13.54 0.30
CA ARG A 45 -8.46 12.84 -0.90
C ARG A 45 -7.17 12.06 -0.62
N VAL A 46 -7.27 11.16 0.33
CA VAL A 46 -6.18 10.23 0.71
C VAL A 46 -6.75 8.83 0.73
N VAL A 47 -6.06 7.90 0.11
CA VAL A 47 -6.40 6.48 0.16
C VAL A 47 -5.17 5.66 0.48
N PHE A 48 -5.34 4.68 1.35
CA PHE A 48 -4.28 3.76 1.74
C PHE A 48 -4.47 2.43 1.05
N THR A 49 -3.37 1.75 0.74
CA THR A 49 -3.44 0.37 0.29
C THR A 49 -2.72 -0.56 1.25
N ARG A 50 -3.11 -1.81 1.25
CA ARG A 50 -2.43 -2.87 1.97
C ARG A 50 -2.13 -4.02 1.03
N PHE A 51 -0.96 -4.61 1.17
CA PHE A 51 -0.67 -5.94 0.68
C PHE A 51 -1.09 -6.95 1.75
N ILE A 52 -1.78 -8.00 1.35
CA ILE A 52 -2.18 -9.09 2.24
C ILE A 52 -1.87 -10.42 1.56
N ALA A 53 -1.63 -11.47 2.35
CA ALA A 53 -1.44 -12.79 1.79
C ALA A 53 -2.80 -13.42 1.44
N PRO A 54 -2.87 -14.18 0.34
CA PRO A 54 -4.05 -14.97 0.05
C PRO A 54 -4.14 -16.15 1.04
N GLU A 55 -5.36 -16.63 1.28
CA GLU A 55 -5.55 -17.81 2.12
C GLU A 55 -4.90 -19.06 1.49
N HIS A 56 -5.02 -19.19 0.17
CA HIS A 56 -4.45 -20.30 -0.60
C HIS A 56 -3.67 -19.76 -1.79
N PRO A 57 -2.34 -19.59 -1.66
CA PRO A 57 -1.52 -19.12 -2.77
C PRO A 57 -1.65 -19.96 -4.01
N GLN A 58 -1.62 -19.31 -5.18
CA GLN A 58 -1.72 -19.99 -6.47
C GLN A 58 -0.65 -19.48 -7.42
N GLY A 59 -0.32 -20.29 -8.44
CA GLY A 59 0.63 -19.90 -9.46
C GLY A 59 2.01 -19.59 -8.90
N ALA A 60 2.58 -18.49 -9.35
CA ALA A 60 3.91 -18.04 -8.91
C ALA A 60 3.97 -17.68 -7.42
N TRP A 61 2.83 -17.43 -6.78
CA TRP A 61 2.79 -17.11 -5.36
C TRP A 61 3.07 -18.34 -4.48
N VAL A 62 2.90 -19.57 -5.00
CA VAL A 62 3.16 -20.78 -4.23
C VAL A 62 4.63 -20.86 -3.82
N PRO A 63 5.62 -20.85 -4.74
CA PRO A 63 7.03 -20.85 -4.33
C PRO A 63 7.43 -19.59 -3.58
N TYR A 64 6.77 -18.46 -3.84
CA TYR A 64 7.04 -17.21 -3.13
C TYR A 64 6.77 -17.36 -1.62
N TYR A 65 5.62 -17.92 -1.24
CA TYR A 65 5.30 -18.11 0.17
C TYR A 65 5.98 -19.33 0.80
N GLU A 66 6.46 -20.25 0.00
CA GLU A 66 7.37 -21.30 0.49
C GLU A 66 8.69 -20.68 0.96
N LEU A 67 9.16 -19.65 0.25
CA LEU A 67 10.36 -18.90 0.62
C LEU A 67 10.11 -17.96 1.81
N TRP A 68 8.89 -17.41 1.92
CA TRP A 68 8.53 -16.41 2.93
C TRP A 68 7.31 -16.84 3.76
N PRO A 69 7.42 -18.01 4.48
CA PRO A 69 6.25 -18.53 5.21
C PRO A 69 5.77 -17.62 6.33
N PHE A 70 6.63 -16.74 6.87
CA PHE A 70 6.24 -15.81 7.94
C PHE A 70 5.12 -14.87 7.51
N ALA A 71 5.03 -14.58 6.22
CA ALA A 71 4.05 -13.65 5.67
C ALA A 71 2.68 -14.30 5.42
N LEU A 72 2.60 -15.62 5.46
CA LEU A 72 1.38 -16.36 5.20
C LEU A 72 0.52 -16.43 6.47
N VAL A 73 0.01 -15.28 6.88
CA VAL A 73 -0.85 -15.09 8.05
C VAL A 73 -2.13 -14.38 7.62
N PRO A 74 -3.20 -14.43 8.43
CA PRO A 74 -4.46 -13.76 8.07
C PRO A 74 -4.32 -12.26 7.89
N PRO A 75 -5.19 -11.62 7.08
CA PRO A 75 -5.14 -10.16 6.89
C PRO A 75 -5.41 -9.37 8.18
N THR A 76 -5.96 -10.02 9.20
CA THR A 76 -6.19 -9.42 10.52
C THR A 76 -4.97 -9.49 11.42
N ASP A 77 -3.91 -10.19 10.99
CA ASP A 77 -2.67 -10.25 11.76
C ASP A 77 -2.01 -8.87 11.83
N ARG A 78 -1.34 -8.60 12.96
CA ARG A 78 -0.65 -7.33 13.20
C ARG A 78 0.34 -6.97 12.09
N LEU A 79 0.96 -7.96 11.47
CA LEU A 79 1.93 -7.73 10.40
C LEU A 79 1.34 -6.94 9.24
N TYR A 80 0.04 -7.13 8.95
CA TYR A 80 -0.61 -6.45 7.84
C TYR A 80 -1.28 -5.13 8.21
N ASP A 81 -1.26 -4.73 9.49
CA ASP A 81 -1.78 -3.43 9.88
C ASP A 81 -0.97 -2.30 9.24
N LEU A 82 -1.64 -1.19 8.94
CA LEU A 82 -0.93 0.06 8.67
C LEU A 82 -0.11 0.43 9.92
N THR A 83 1.04 1.06 9.73
CA THR A 83 1.81 1.54 10.88
C THR A 83 1.01 2.60 11.63
N PRO A 84 1.25 2.77 12.95
CA PRO A 84 0.40 3.63 13.78
C PRO A 84 0.19 5.04 13.27
N THR A 85 1.19 5.62 12.60
CA THR A 85 1.11 6.94 11.99
C THR A 85 -0.07 7.07 11.02
N PHE A 86 -0.45 5.98 10.35
CA PHE A 86 -1.42 5.99 9.26
C PHE A 86 -2.73 5.28 9.55
N ARG A 87 -2.99 4.94 10.81
CA ARG A 87 -4.28 4.33 11.20
C ARG A 87 -5.36 5.41 11.25
N GLN A 88 -5.87 5.78 10.07
CA GLN A 88 -6.85 6.85 9.89
C GLN A 88 -8.20 6.25 9.50
N PRO A 89 -9.14 6.05 10.44
CA PRO A 89 -10.40 5.36 10.13
C PRO A 89 -11.26 6.07 9.08
N GLN A 90 -11.08 7.39 8.90
CA GLN A 90 -11.86 8.18 7.96
C GLN A 90 -11.38 8.05 6.51
N HIS A 91 -10.21 7.46 6.28
CA HIS A 91 -9.70 7.27 4.93
C HIS A 91 -9.95 5.85 4.45
N PRO A 92 -10.29 5.65 3.17
CA PRO A 92 -10.48 4.31 2.63
C PRO A 92 -9.17 3.54 2.58
N VAL A 93 -9.29 2.21 2.72
CA VAL A 93 -8.17 1.28 2.65
C VAL A 93 -8.52 0.20 1.63
N VAL A 94 -7.67 0.04 0.62
CA VAL A 94 -7.81 -1.01 -0.41
C VAL A 94 -6.78 -2.09 -0.15
N SER A 95 -7.23 -3.34 0.01
CA SER A 95 -6.36 -4.48 0.31
C SER A 95 -6.34 -5.46 -0.85
N ARG A 96 -5.16 -5.89 -1.28
CA ARG A 96 -4.99 -6.83 -2.40
C ARG A 96 -3.87 -7.82 -2.09
N THR A 97 -3.98 -8.97 -2.72
CA THR A 97 -3.00 -10.06 -2.58
C THR A 97 -1.90 -9.99 -3.64
N THR A 98 -1.79 -8.89 -4.35
CA THR A 98 -0.84 -8.65 -5.44
C THR A 98 0.02 -7.44 -5.15
N PHE A 99 1.14 -7.31 -5.84
CA PHE A 99 1.98 -6.12 -5.74
C PHE A 99 1.21 -4.88 -6.22
N GLY A 100 0.57 -4.95 -7.38
CA GLY A 100 -0.23 -3.86 -7.90
C GLY A 100 -1.55 -3.72 -7.13
N LYS A 101 -1.94 -2.48 -6.85
CA LYS A 101 -3.18 -2.17 -6.14
C LYS A 101 -4.23 -1.53 -7.02
N TRP A 102 -3.90 -1.29 -8.29
CA TRP A 102 -4.83 -0.66 -9.21
C TRP A 102 -5.88 -1.66 -9.70
N ASP A 103 -7.14 -1.34 -9.48
CA ASP A 103 -8.29 -2.08 -9.97
C ASP A 103 -9.53 -1.18 -9.93
N ASP A 104 -10.69 -1.76 -10.19
CA ASP A 104 -11.97 -1.02 -10.23
C ASP A 104 -12.30 -0.34 -8.89
N GLU A 105 -11.91 -0.92 -7.76
CA GLU A 105 -12.16 -0.30 -6.45
C GLU A 105 -11.36 0.98 -6.29
N LEU A 106 -10.07 0.94 -6.52
CA LEU A 106 -9.22 2.12 -6.41
C LEU A 106 -9.58 3.16 -7.45
N ALA A 107 -9.81 2.73 -8.69
CA ALA A 107 -10.24 3.63 -9.76
C ALA A 107 -11.56 4.33 -9.42
N GLY A 108 -12.49 3.60 -8.80
CA GLY A 108 -13.77 4.16 -8.39
C GLY A 108 -13.67 5.18 -7.26
N ILE A 109 -12.74 4.98 -6.34
CA ILE A 109 -12.48 5.94 -5.26
C ILE A 109 -11.93 7.25 -5.81
N LEU A 110 -10.97 7.17 -6.72
CA LEU A 110 -10.31 8.36 -7.27
C LEU A 110 -11.17 9.11 -8.28
N GLY A 111 -11.93 8.39 -9.09
CA GLY A 111 -12.68 8.95 -10.18
C GLY A 111 -11.87 9.09 -11.47
N PRO A 112 -12.53 9.31 -12.62
CA PRO A 112 -11.90 9.22 -13.93
C PRO A 112 -10.92 10.35 -14.26
N ASP A 113 -11.05 11.50 -13.60
CA ASP A 113 -10.25 12.69 -13.90
C ASP A 113 -9.20 12.97 -12.82
N ALA A 114 -8.98 12.03 -11.91
CA ALA A 114 -8.07 12.25 -10.79
C ALA A 114 -6.61 12.29 -11.25
N THR A 115 -5.85 13.19 -10.65
CA THR A 115 -4.39 13.12 -10.68
C THR A 115 -3.95 12.29 -9.48
N MET A 116 -3.18 11.26 -9.74
CA MET A 116 -2.73 10.35 -8.70
C MET A 116 -1.31 10.68 -8.26
N VAL A 117 -1.14 11.00 -6.98
CA VAL A 117 0.18 11.21 -6.38
C VAL A 117 0.53 9.95 -5.59
N LEU A 118 1.47 9.19 -6.11
CA LEU A 118 1.88 7.92 -5.52
C LEU A 118 2.96 8.10 -4.48
N THR A 119 2.76 7.49 -3.34
CA THR A 119 3.73 7.44 -2.25
C THR A 119 3.76 6.03 -1.68
N GLY A 120 4.71 5.76 -0.80
CA GLY A 120 4.77 4.49 -0.08
C GLY A 120 5.92 3.59 -0.51
N VAL A 121 5.74 2.30 -0.30
CA VAL A 121 6.78 1.29 -0.48
C VAL A 121 6.22 0.05 -1.18
N SER A 122 7.01 -0.70 -1.87
CA SER A 122 8.40 -0.50 -2.27
C SER A 122 8.42 0.02 -3.71
N THR A 123 9.33 0.91 -4.04
CA THR A 123 9.35 1.58 -5.35
C THR A 123 9.44 0.58 -6.51
N ASP A 124 10.29 -0.43 -6.39
CA ASP A 124 10.56 -1.43 -7.41
C ASP A 124 9.55 -2.59 -7.44
N CYS A 125 8.48 -2.49 -6.69
CA CYS A 125 7.54 -3.60 -6.49
C CYS A 125 6.10 -3.07 -6.49
N CYS A 126 5.53 -2.81 -5.33
CA CYS A 126 4.11 -2.40 -5.20
C CYS A 126 3.84 -1.03 -5.83
N VAL A 127 4.77 -0.09 -5.69
CA VAL A 127 4.59 1.26 -6.24
C VAL A 127 4.63 1.24 -7.76
N ILE A 128 5.66 0.66 -8.37
CA ILE A 128 5.78 0.62 -9.83
C ILE A 128 4.65 -0.19 -10.47
N SER A 129 4.25 -1.31 -9.86
CA SER A 129 3.16 -2.13 -10.38
C SER A 129 1.84 -1.38 -10.39
N THR A 130 1.56 -0.62 -9.34
CA THR A 130 0.35 0.22 -9.27
C THR A 130 0.41 1.35 -10.29
N ALA A 131 1.57 2.00 -10.42
CA ALA A 131 1.74 3.12 -11.35
C ALA A 131 1.54 2.69 -12.79
N LEU A 132 2.15 1.58 -13.21
CA LEU A 132 2.04 1.09 -14.58
C LEU A 132 0.61 0.69 -14.93
N ALA A 133 -0.06 -0.03 -14.04
CA ALA A 133 -1.45 -0.44 -14.27
C ALA A 133 -2.40 0.76 -14.34
N ALA A 134 -2.19 1.76 -13.48
CA ALA A 134 -3.01 2.97 -13.49
C ALA A 134 -2.81 3.83 -14.73
N ALA A 135 -1.58 3.83 -15.29
CA ALA A 135 -1.26 4.59 -16.48
C ALA A 135 -1.86 3.99 -17.75
N ASP A 136 -2.02 2.67 -17.82
CA ASP A 136 -2.61 1.98 -18.96
C ASP A 136 -4.13 2.11 -18.97
#